data_9a1bbe35edcfb3c144a34b8b16564f33
#
_entry.id   9a1bbe35edcfb3c144a34b8b16564f33
#
_cell.length_a   1.000
_cell.length_b   1.000
_cell.length_c   1.000
_cell.angle_alpha   90.00
_cell.angle_beta   90.00
_cell.angle_gamma   90.00
#
_symmetry.space_group_name_H-M   'P 1'
#
loop_
_entity.id
_entity.type
_entity.pdbx_description
1 polymer ?
#
loop_
_entity_poly.entity_id
_entity_poly.type
_entity_poly.pdbx_seq_one_letter_code
_entity_poly.pdbx_strand_id
1 'polypeptide(L)'
;MRKSDSVVKQQKASSHLSGLEIVLNQMVTIDRSRTMEELNRAIQGILEYIGEYTKAGRAYTFEFIEKQSIYRNTSEWCAEGVKPQMDNLQAVPFMEMPYWHRQFLRGEKVVIEDIEAAKDEMPLEYRLLKAQDIHTVIVFPMFHTDTLWGFIGLDDPIL
;
A
#
# COMPACT_ATOMS: atom_id res chain seq x y z
N MET A 1 25.25 -30.76 -6.79
CA MET A 1 24.98 -29.40 -6.34
C MET A 1 24.44 -28.43 -7.44
N ARG A 2 24.71 -28.62 -8.74
CA ARG A 2 24.23 -27.67 -9.80
C ARG A 2 22.79 -27.87 -10.31
N LYS A 3 22.12 -29.00 -10.09
CA LYS A 3 20.74 -29.23 -10.56
C LYS A 3 19.66 -28.63 -9.64
N SER A 4 19.92 -28.47 -8.35
CA SER A 4 19.01 -27.90 -7.37
C SER A 4 18.83 -26.39 -7.59
N ASP A 5 19.90 -25.67 -7.91
CA ASP A 5 19.89 -24.20 -8.09
C ASP A 5 19.15 -23.77 -9.36
N SER A 6 19.19 -24.60 -10.43
CA SER A 6 18.46 -24.31 -11.66
C SER A 6 16.94 -24.49 -11.51
N VAL A 7 16.52 -25.51 -10.76
CA VAL A 7 15.09 -25.77 -10.50
C VAL A 7 14.49 -24.67 -9.62
N VAL A 8 15.21 -24.23 -8.58
CA VAL A 8 14.78 -23.14 -7.70
C VAL A 8 14.70 -21.81 -8.45
N LYS A 9 15.68 -21.52 -9.34
CA LYS A 9 15.63 -20.33 -10.20
C LYS A 9 14.47 -20.37 -11.20
N GLN A 10 14.18 -21.53 -11.77
CA GLN A 10 13.08 -21.70 -12.71
C GLN A 10 11.72 -21.61 -12.05
N GLN A 11 11.56 -22.14 -10.82
CA GLN A 11 10.34 -21.96 -10.02
C GLN A 11 10.13 -20.49 -9.59
N LYS A 12 11.19 -19.80 -9.16
CA LYS A 12 11.10 -18.35 -8.86
C LYS A 12 10.72 -17.52 -10.09
N ALA A 13 11.32 -17.79 -11.24
CA ALA A 13 10.98 -17.07 -12.48
C ALA A 13 9.54 -17.33 -12.93
N SER A 14 9.04 -18.57 -12.78
CA SER A 14 7.65 -18.94 -13.10
C SER A 14 6.65 -18.27 -12.14
N SER A 15 6.97 -18.15 -10.84
CA SER A 15 6.12 -17.46 -9.87
C SER A 15 6.07 -15.95 -10.13
N HIS A 16 7.18 -15.32 -10.52
CA HIS A 16 7.23 -13.91 -10.89
C HIS A 16 6.41 -13.61 -12.16
N LEU A 17 6.46 -14.48 -13.17
CA LEU A 17 5.67 -14.32 -14.39
C LEU A 17 4.18 -14.45 -14.11
N SER A 18 3.75 -15.44 -13.30
CA SER A 18 2.34 -15.58 -12.93
C SER A 18 1.85 -14.39 -12.09
N GLY A 19 2.70 -13.83 -11.23
CA GLY A 19 2.40 -12.64 -10.46
C GLY A 19 2.21 -11.40 -11.34
N LEU A 20 3.09 -11.20 -12.31
CA LEU A 20 2.97 -10.12 -13.28
C LEU A 20 1.67 -10.26 -14.11
N GLU A 21 1.32 -11.48 -14.54
CA GLU A 21 0.06 -11.73 -15.24
C GLU A 21 -1.16 -11.35 -14.41
N ILE A 22 -1.18 -11.70 -13.12
CA ILE A 22 -2.28 -11.31 -12.22
C ILE A 22 -2.42 -9.79 -12.14
N VAL A 23 -1.33 -9.06 -11.88
CA VAL A 23 -1.35 -7.60 -11.81
C VAL A 23 -1.81 -6.99 -13.13
N LEU A 24 -1.29 -7.45 -14.27
CA LEU A 24 -1.68 -6.96 -15.59
C LEU A 24 -3.16 -7.23 -15.89
N ASN A 25 -3.67 -8.40 -15.53
CA ASN A 25 -5.09 -8.72 -15.67
C ASN A 25 -5.97 -7.82 -14.80
N GLN A 26 -5.57 -7.52 -13.59
CA GLN A 26 -6.30 -6.59 -12.71
C GLN A 26 -6.27 -5.16 -13.27
N MET A 27 -5.13 -4.70 -13.80
CA MET A 27 -5.05 -3.38 -14.46
C MET A 27 -5.98 -3.28 -15.66
N VAL A 28 -6.05 -4.32 -16.50
CA VAL A 28 -7.01 -4.39 -17.63
C VAL A 28 -8.45 -4.40 -17.12
N THR A 29 -8.72 -5.06 -16.00
CA THR A 29 -10.04 -5.08 -15.37
C THR A 29 -10.44 -3.69 -14.86
N ILE A 30 -9.50 -2.94 -14.25
CA ILE A 30 -9.73 -1.55 -13.83
C ILE A 30 -10.09 -0.68 -15.04
N ASP A 31 -9.33 -0.75 -16.13
CA ASP A 31 -9.59 0.02 -17.35
C ASP A 31 -10.96 -0.31 -17.99
N ARG A 32 -11.44 -1.53 -17.82
CA ARG A 32 -12.74 -2.00 -18.32
C ARG A 32 -13.90 -1.81 -17.35
N SER A 33 -13.62 -1.46 -16.09
CA SER A 33 -14.65 -1.31 -15.06
C SER A 33 -15.62 -0.18 -15.41
N ARG A 34 -16.91 -0.48 -15.42
CA ARG A 34 -17.98 0.47 -15.72
C ARG A 34 -18.82 0.83 -14.50
N THR A 35 -18.62 0.10 -13.41
CA THR A 35 -19.27 0.35 -12.13
C THR A 35 -18.26 0.48 -11.01
N MET A 36 -18.63 1.20 -9.95
CA MET A 36 -17.78 1.31 -8.74
C MET A 36 -17.58 -0.04 -8.07
N GLU A 37 -18.53 -0.94 -8.16
CA GLU A 37 -18.42 -2.29 -7.60
C GLU A 37 -17.36 -3.12 -8.33
N GLU A 38 -17.33 -3.06 -9.66
CA GLU A 38 -16.29 -3.73 -10.46
C GLU A 38 -14.90 -3.14 -10.16
N LEU A 39 -14.80 -1.81 -10.08
CA LEU A 39 -13.56 -1.13 -9.74
C LEU A 39 -13.05 -1.54 -8.35
N ASN A 40 -13.92 -1.52 -7.34
CA ASN A 40 -13.55 -1.88 -5.97
C ASN A 40 -13.10 -3.34 -5.88
N ARG A 41 -13.76 -4.27 -6.59
CA ARG A 41 -13.32 -5.66 -6.67
C ARG A 41 -11.93 -5.82 -7.30
N ALA A 42 -11.65 -5.06 -8.36
CA ALA A 42 -10.34 -5.09 -9.01
C ALA A 42 -9.24 -4.53 -8.09
N ILE A 43 -9.50 -3.41 -7.40
CA ILE A 43 -8.58 -2.84 -6.42
C ILE A 43 -8.33 -3.84 -5.28
N GLN A 44 -9.39 -4.44 -4.73
CA GLN A 44 -9.26 -5.43 -3.66
C GLN A 44 -8.39 -6.63 -4.08
N GLY A 45 -8.57 -7.13 -5.31
CA GLY A 45 -7.74 -8.22 -5.84
C GLY A 45 -6.26 -7.84 -5.99
N ILE A 46 -5.94 -6.58 -6.32
CA ILE A 46 -4.55 -6.08 -6.36
C ILE A 46 -3.97 -6.02 -4.94
N LEU A 47 -4.72 -5.47 -3.99
CA LEU A 47 -4.25 -5.36 -2.60
C LEU A 47 -3.98 -6.73 -1.97
N GLU A 48 -4.89 -7.68 -2.17
CA GLU A 48 -4.72 -9.07 -1.74
C GLU A 48 -3.45 -9.68 -2.34
N TYR A 49 -3.31 -9.60 -3.67
CA TYR A 49 -2.13 -10.15 -4.35
C TYR A 49 -0.82 -9.53 -3.85
N ILE A 50 -0.75 -8.20 -3.76
CA ILE A 50 0.47 -7.51 -3.30
C ILE A 50 0.75 -7.83 -1.84
N GLY A 51 -0.28 -7.85 -0.98
CA GLY A 51 -0.17 -8.18 0.43
C GLY A 51 0.36 -9.61 0.65
N GLU A 52 -0.20 -10.60 -0.03
CA GLU A 52 0.27 -11.99 0.02
C GLU A 52 1.69 -12.15 -0.52
N TYR A 53 1.99 -11.53 -1.68
CA TYR A 53 3.30 -11.60 -2.32
C TYR A 53 4.41 -11.03 -1.44
N THR A 54 4.16 -9.88 -0.80
CA THR A 54 5.12 -9.21 0.09
C THR A 54 5.04 -9.71 1.54
N LYS A 55 4.08 -10.59 1.85
CA LYS A 55 3.76 -11.04 3.21
C LYS A 55 3.50 -9.87 4.16
N ALA A 56 2.90 -8.82 3.64
CA ALA A 56 2.54 -7.66 4.44
C ALA A 56 1.44 -8.00 5.46
N GLY A 57 1.39 -7.25 6.54
CA GLY A 57 0.27 -7.30 7.48
C GLY A 57 -0.99 -6.67 6.90
N ARG A 58 -0.83 -5.56 6.18
CA ARG A 58 -1.92 -4.85 5.47
C ARG A 58 -1.44 -4.31 4.13
N ALA A 59 -2.39 -4.25 3.18
CA ALA A 59 -2.25 -3.50 1.93
C ALA A 59 -3.48 -2.60 1.79
N TYR A 60 -3.30 -1.33 1.42
CA TYR A 60 -4.39 -0.36 1.46
C TYR A 60 -4.25 0.77 0.44
N THR A 61 -5.38 1.43 0.17
CA THR A 61 -5.43 2.68 -0.57
C THR A 61 -6.09 3.78 0.25
N PHE A 62 -5.56 4.99 0.13
CA PHE A 62 -6.13 6.20 0.69
C PHE A 62 -6.40 7.22 -0.41
N GLU A 63 -7.54 7.88 -0.33
CA GLU A 63 -7.88 9.04 -1.12
C GLU A 63 -7.55 10.32 -0.36
N PHE A 64 -6.98 11.32 -1.04
CA PHE A 64 -6.80 12.65 -0.48
C PHE A 64 -7.98 13.54 -0.85
N ILE A 65 -8.77 13.96 0.13
CA ILE A 65 -9.92 14.85 -0.04
C ILE A 65 -9.46 16.28 0.26
N GLU A 66 -8.94 16.96 -0.75
CA GLU A 66 -8.33 18.28 -0.63
C GLU A 66 -9.24 19.30 0.06
N LYS A 67 -10.52 19.38 -0.31
CA LYS A 67 -11.51 20.32 0.28
C LYS A 67 -11.70 20.14 1.78
N GLN A 68 -11.45 18.95 2.31
CA GLN A 68 -11.56 18.62 3.73
C GLN A 68 -10.19 18.54 4.41
N SER A 69 -9.11 18.58 3.62
CA SER A 69 -7.74 18.44 4.08
C SER A 69 -7.50 17.14 4.87
N ILE A 70 -8.08 16.03 4.39
CA ILE A 70 -7.99 14.71 5.02
C ILE A 70 -7.59 13.64 4.03
N TYR A 71 -7.01 12.56 4.57
CA TYR A 71 -6.90 11.27 3.91
C TYR A 71 -7.99 10.33 4.42
N ARG A 72 -8.56 9.54 3.52
CA ARG A 72 -9.59 8.53 3.82
C ARG A 72 -9.15 7.19 3.28
N ASN A 73 -9.15 6.16 4.14
CA ASN A 73 -8.92 4.79 3.70
C ASN A 73 -10.12 4.31 2.86
N THR A 74 -9.86 3.96 1.60
CA THR A 74 -10.89 3.57 0.63
C THR A 74 -10.94 2.07 0.37
N SER A 75 -9.81 1.36 0.55
CA SER A 75 -9.74 -0.08 0.40
C SER A 75 -8.63 -0.63 1.29
N GLU A 76 -8.85 -1.81 1.88
CA GLU A 76 -7.90 -2.46 2.76
C GLU A 76 -7.98 -3.98 2.59
N TRP A 77 -6.83 -4.62 2.51
CA TRP A 77 -6.65 -6.04 2.71
C TRP A 77 -5.79 -6.28 3.94
N CYS A 78 -6.14 -7.28 4.74
CA CYS A 78 -5.42 -7.66 5.95
C CYS A 78 -5.03 -9.13 5.88
N ALA A 79 -3.81 -9.45 6.30
CA ALA A 79 -3.37 -10.81 6.54
C ALA A 79 -4.17 -11.45 7.70
N GLU A 80 -4.17 -12.78 7.75
CA GLU A 80 -4.84 -13.51 8.84
C GLU A 80 -4.31 -13.07 10.22
N GLY A 81 -5.22 -12.74 11.12
CA GLY A 81 -4.91 -12.27 12.48
C GLY A 81 -4.59 -10.78 12.60
N VAL A 82 -4.45 -10.05 11.50
CA VAL A 82 -4.22 -8.60 11.51
C VAL A 82 -5.55 -7.85 11.59
N LYS A 83 -5.66 -6.90 12.53
CA LYS A 83 -6.90 -6.11 12.72
C LYS A 83 -7.07 -5.09 11.60
N PRO A 84 -8.25 -5.03 10.95
CA PRO A 84 -8.59 -3.96 10.04
C PRO A 84 -8.56 -2.58 10.71
N GLN A 85 -8.15 -1.56 9.96
CA GLN A 85 -8.13 -0.17 10.42
C GLN A 85 -8.97 0.76 9.54
N MET A 86 -9.53 0.27 8.46
CA MET A 86 -10.27 1.09 7.50
C MET A 86 -11.34 1.97 8.17
N ASP A 87 -12.13 1.40 9.08
CA ASP A 87 -13.20 2.15 9.77
C ASP A 87 -12.65 3.25 10.71
N ASN A 88 -11.44 3.08 11.21
CA ASN A 88 -10.79 4.05 12.11
C ASN A 88 -10.08 5.18 11.34
N LEU A 89 -9.82 4.98 10.05
CA LEU A 89 -9.00 5.87 9.21
C LEU A 89 -9.83 6.56 8.11
N GLN A 90 -11.06 6.96 8.44
CA GLN A 90 -11.98 7.59 7.49
C GLN A 90 -11.81 9.11 7.36
N ALA A 91 -11.12 9.76 8.29
CA ALA A 91 -10.89 11.20 8.29
C ALA A 91 -9.57 11.54 8.99
N VAL A 92 -8.44 11.15 8.41
CA VAL A 92 -7.11 11.46 8.95
C VAL A 92 -6.66 12.82 8.42
N PRO A 93 -6.55 13.86 9.27
CA PRO A 93 -6.06 15.17 8.84
C PRO A 93 -4.66 15.06 8.23
N PHE A 94 -4.41 15.71 7.08
CA PHE A 94 -3.07 15.67 6.49
C PHE A 94 -2.00 16.26 7.41
N MET A 95 -2.40 17.13 8.33
CA MET A 95 -1.53 17.71 9.36
C MET A 95 -1.02 16.68 10.39
N GLU A 96 -1.63 15.49 10.46
CA GLU A 96 -1.13 14.38 11.26
C GLU A 96 -0.08 13.54 10.52
N MET A 97 0.07 13.77 9.21
CA MET A 97 1.06 13.12 8.35
C MET A 97 1.86 14.15 7.53
N PRO A 98 2.45 15.18 8.15
CA PRO A 98 3.06 16.31 7.42
C PRO A 98 4.31 15.91 6.64
N TYR A 99 5.09 14.94 7.12
CA TYR A 99 6.25 14.41 6.41
C TYR A 99 5.79 13.68 5.14
N TRP A 100 4.86 12.73 5.26
CA TRP A 100 4.33 11.98 4.12
C TRP A 100 3.68 12.89 3.09
N HIS A 101 2.81 13.80 3.55
CA HIS A 101 2.13 14.73 2.64
C HIS A 101 3.13 15.56 1.82
N ARG A 102 4.19 16.05 2.45
CA ARG A 102 5.26 16.80 1.77
C ARG A 102 6.01 15.95 0.75
N GLN A 103 6.30 14.67 1.05
CA GLN A 103 6.93 13.75 0.12
C GLN A 103 6.00 13.45 -1.06
N PHE A 104 4.73 13.20 -0.79
CA PHE A 104 3.73 12.94 -1.83
C PHE A 104 3.57 14.12 -2.81
N LEU A 105 3.55 15.36 -2.32
CA LEU A 105 3.50 16.54 -3.19
C LEU A 105 4.72 16.68 -4.11
N ARG A 106 5.83 16.00 -3.80
CA ARG A 106 7.02 15.93 -4.65
C ARG A 106 7.03 14.70 -5.57
N GLY A 107 6.00 13.87 -5.50
CA GLY A 107 5.95 12.59 -6.21
C GLY A 107 6.85 11.52 -5.61
N GLU A 108 7.34 11.72 -4.39
CA GLU A 108 8.28 10.81 -3.73
C GLU A 108 7.53 9.77 -2.88
N LYS A 109 7.97 8.53 -2.94
CA LYS A 109 7.53 7.47 -2.04
C LYS A 109 8.11 7.66 -0.65
N VAL A 110 7.46 7.07 0.35
CA VAL A 110 8.00 6.95 1.71
C VAL A 110 8.28 5.47 2.01
N VAL A 111 9.49 5.18 2.47
CA VAL A 111 9.91 3.85 2.92
C VAL A 111 10.48 4.01 4.31
N ILE A 112 9.92 3.29 5.27
CA ILE A 112 10.35 3.28 6.67
C ILE A 112 10.65 1.84 7.04
N GLU A 113 11.93 1.51 7.16
CA GLU A 113 12.39 0.16 7.51
C GLU A 113 12.30 -0.11 9.02
N ASP A 114 12.28 0.94 9.84
CA ASP A 114 12.13 0.89 11.29
C ASP A 114 11.51 2.21 11.78
N ILE A 115 10.26 2.16 12.24
CA ILE A 115 9.56 3.35 12.75
C ILE A 115 10.22 3.93 14.00
N GLU A 116 10.88 3.11 14.83
CA GLU A 116 11.57 3.59 16.02
C GLU A 116 12.78 4.47 15.66
N ALA A 117 13.48 4.14 14.57
CA ALA A 117 14.59 4.96 14.06
C ALA A 117 14.10 6.29 13.48
N ALA A 118 12.87 6.32 12.96
CA ALA A 118 12.29 7.47 12.28
C ALA A 118 11.49 8.43 13.19
N LYS A 119 11.32 8.09 14.46
CA LYS A 119 10.46 8.82 15.42
C LYS A 119 10.77 10.30 15.58
N ASP A 120 12.04 10.69 15.49
CA ASP A 120 12.47 12.08 15.69
C ASP A 120 12.30 12.91 14.41
N GLU A 121 12.36 12.27 13.23
CA GLU A 121 12.17 12.92 11.94
C GLU A 121 10.68 13.12 11.62
N MET A 122 9.82 12.18 12.00
CA MET A 122 8.38 12.21 11.74
C MET A 122 7.55 11.78 12.97
N PRO A 123 7.55 12.61 14.02
CA PRO A 123 6.96 12.25 15.32
C PRO A 123 5.43 12.08 15.29
N LEU A 124 4.73 12.70 14.34
CA LEU A 124 3.27 12.57 14.20
C LEU A 124 2.92 11.25 13.53
N GLU A 125 3.56 10.95 12.41
CA GLU A 125 3.42 9.67 11.70
C GLU A 125 3.84 8.50 12.59
N TYR A 126 4.95 8.64 13.32
CA TYR A 126 5.39 7.63 14.27
C TYR A 126 4.28 7.27 15.27
N ARG A 127 3.62 8.25 15.86
CA ARG A 127 2.51 8.01 16.81
C ARG A 127 1.35 7.28 16.15
N LEU A 128 0.99 7.66 14.93
CA LEU A 128 -0.08 7.06 14.17
C LEU A 128 0.23 5.59 13.83
N LEU A 129 1.46 5.30 13.38
CA LEU A 129 1.91 3.95 13.04
C LEU A 129 2.05 3.07 14.29
N LYS A 130 2.65 3.62 15.35
CA LYS A 130 2.86 2.92 16.62
C LYS A 130 1.55 2.50 17.28
N ALA A 131 0.52 3.34 17.21
CA ALA A 131 -0.81 3.02 17.73
C ALA A 131 -1.48 1.83 17.03
N GLN A 132 -1.04 1.49 15.81
CA GLN A 132 -1.52 0.38 15.00
C GLN A 132 -0.59 -0.84 15.04
N ASP A 133 0.46 -0.81 15.86
CA ASP A 133 1.49 -1.86 15.98
C ASP A 133 2.23 -2.13 14.67
N ILE A 134 2.48 -1.07 13.88
CA ILE A 134 3.24 -1.11 12.63
C ILE A 134 4.71 -0.87 12.94
N HIS A 135 5.61 -1.60 12.28
CA HIS A 135 7.06 -1.51 12.45
C HIS A 135 7.76 -1.00 11.20
N THR A 136 7.27 -1.42 10.05
CA THR A 136 7.80 -1.02 8.74
C THR A 136 6.66 -0.59 7.84
N VAL A 137 6.92 0.33 6.90
CA VAL A 137 5.91 0.78 5.97
C VAL A 137 6.53 1.21 4.65
N ILE A 138 5.81 0.94 3.57
CA ILE A 138 6.14 1.48 2.26
C ILE A 138 4.88 2.06 1.64
N VAL A 139 4.93 3.32 1.22
CA VAL A 139 3.80 4.01 0.59
C VAL A 139 4.22 4.75 -0.67
N PHE A 140 3.36 4.72 -1.67
CA PHE A 140 3.54 5.39 -2.94
C PHE A 140 2.41 6.36 -3.19
N PRO A 141 2.68 7.63 -3.56
CA PRO A 141 1.65 8.56 -3.94
C PRO A 141 0.98 8.14 -5.25
N MET A 142 -0.32 8.40 -5.34
CA MET A 142 -1.11 8.21 -6.55
C MET A 142 -1.51 9.58 -7.09
N PHE A 143 -1.32 9.78 -8.40
CA PHE A 143 -1.69 11.01 -9.09
C PHE A 143 -2.73 10.75 -10.16
N HIS A 144 -3.59 11.73 -10.35
CA HIS A 144 -4.40 11.86 -11.57
C HIS A 144 -3.93 13.11 -12.30
N THR A 145 -3.30 12.93 -13.47
CA THR A 145 -2.49 13.98 -14.11
C THR A 145 -1.43 14.50 -13.11
N ASP A 146 -1.44 15.78 -12.77
CA ASP A 146 -0.48 16.42 -11.85
C ASP A 146 -1.07 16.64 -10.43
N THR A 147 -2.28 16.12 -10.17
CA THR A 147 -2.96 16.31 -8.89
C THR A 147 -2.79 15.07 -8.01
N LEU A 148 -2.33 15.28 -6.78
CA LEU A 148 -2.25 14.21 -5.78
C LEU A 148 -3.66 13.70 -5.48
N TRP A 149 -3.91 12.43 -5.77
CA TRP A 149 -5.20 11.78 -5.52
C TRP A 149 -5.24 10.99 -4.22
N GLY A 150 -4.10 10.50 -3.79
CA GLY A 150 -3.99 9.71 -2.58
C GLY A 150 -2.69 8.90 -2.54
N PHE A 151 -2.73 7.75 -1.90
CA PHE A 151 -1.59 6.84 -1.86
C PHE A 151 -2.01 5.38 -1.72
N ILE A 152 -1.12 4.48 -2.11
CA ILE A 152 -1.20 3.04 -1.86
C ILE A 152 -0.06 2.66 -0.92
N GLY A 153 -0.30 1.78 0.05
CA GLY A 153 0.69 1.39 1.04
C GLY A 153 0.61 -0.05 1.49
N LEU A 154 1.70 -0.47 2.12
CA LEU A 154 1.89 -1.76 2.76
C LEU A 154 2.47 -1.55 4.15
N ASP A 155 1.87 -2.22 5.14
CA ASP A 155 2.41 -2.30 6.51
C ASP A 155 3.12 -3.64 6.70
N ASP A 156 4.29 -3.58 7.33
CA ASP A 156 5.13 -4.72 7.70
C ASP A 156 5.40 -5.71 6.54
N PRO A 157 5.73 -5.23 5.31
CA PRO A 157 6.12 -6.12 4.23
C PRO A 157 7.46 -6.79 4.55
N ILE A 158 7.61 -8.05 4.12
CA ILE A 158 8.90 -8.73 4.11
C ILE A 158 9.53 -8.48 2.74
N LEU A 159 10.49 -7.59 2.70
CA LEU A 159 11.20 -7.18 1.47
C LEU A 159 12.43 -8.05 1.23
#